data_2b0980f33fe8dd43b908baeeb472d113
#
_entry.id   2b0980f33fe8dd43b908baeeb472d113
#
_cell.length_a   1.000
_cell.length_b   1.000
_cell.length_c   1.000
_cell.angle_alpha   90.00
_cell.angle_beta   90.00
_cell.angle_gamma   90.00
#
_symmetry.space_group_name_H-M   'P 1'
#
loop_
_entity.id
_entity.type
_entity.pdbx_description
1 polymer ?
#
loop_
_entity_poly.entity_id
_entity_poly.type
_entity_poly.pdbx_seq_one_letter_code
_entity_poly.pdbx_strand_id
1 'polypeptide(L)'
;MSGPAGSLPTGGNDSTDAKTTAAGGYSSVDTPGEKPSGTTDDASHQGEVSSEVAARGLHDPTPPVPATGVERTGMFGVHGSGDTSGFGLLVSQPYTPVPAERPYGGYFDEVADALLAAMAARSIPPQALQQTTVANKEITFYIARDYVTALLWALRDDESLRFELASSISGVDYGEKVSRRLHVVYELTSMTYRRRIRLEVAVDVDDAHVPSAVAVYPTADWQEREIWDMFGINFSGHPGLTRILMPDDWLGHPQRKDYPLGGIPVEYKGAEIAAPDQRRAYS
;
A
#
# COMPACT_ATOMS: atom_id res chain seq x y z
N MET A 1 37.35 38.45 -45.29
CA MET A 1 37.40 37.41 -46.33
C MET A 1 36.29 36.47 -45.98
N SER A 2 35.11 36.68 -46.50
CA SER A 2 34.49 36.09 -47.68
C SER A 2 34.00 34.68 -47.38
N GLY A 3 32.69 34.61 -47.32
CA GLY A 3 31.86 33.37 -47.29
C GLY A 3 32.03 32.55 -48.59
N PRO A 4 31.13 31.57 -48.89
CA PRO A 4 29.69 31.81 -49.04
C PRO A 4 28.73 30.64 -48.57
N ALA A 5 27.50 30.99 -48.69
CA ALA A 5 26.28 30.25 -48.58
C ALA A 5 26.06 29.10 -49.58
N GLY A 6 25.24 28.13 -49.24
CA GLY A 6 24.67 27.13 -50.12
C GLY A 6 23.39 26.57 -49.50
N SER A 7 22.37 27.00 -49.88
CA SER A 7 21.03 26.79 -50.48
C SER A 7 20.41 25.43 -50.25
N LEU A 8 19.17 25.50 -49.78
CA LEU A 8 18.10 24.45 -49.79
C LEU A 8 17.70 24.03 -51.22
N PRO A 9 17.03 22.90 -51.34
CA PRO A 9 15.90 22.81 -52.25
C PRO A 9 14.58 22.37 -51.55
N THR A 10 13.58 23.07 -52.02
CA THR A 10 12.15 22.84 -51.86
C THR A 10 11.64 21.80 -52.88
N GLY A 11 10.57 21.18 -52.54
CA GLY A 11 9.64 20.43 -53.43
C GLY A 11 9.25 19.08 -52.86
N GLY A 12 8.04 18.69 -52.86
CA GLY A 12 6.78 19.11 -53.40
C GLY A 12 5.71 18.11 -52.98
N ASN A 13 4.49 18.57 -52.93
CA ASN A 13 3.25 17.85 -52.73
C ASN A 13 3.13 16.56 -53.53
N ASP A 14 2.46 15.55 -52.93
CA ASP A 14 1.32 14.99 -53.62
C ASP A 14 0.32 14.32 -52.66
N SER A 15 -0.92 14.70 -52.85
CA SER A 15 -2.14 14.21 -52.27
C SER A 15 -2.62 12.99 -53.03
N THR A 16 -3.14 11.95 -52.36
CA THR A 16 -4.23 11.17 -52.90
C THR A 16 -5.12 10.61 -51.80
N ASP A 17 -6.39 10.99 -51.91
CA ASP A 17 -7.58 10.48 -51.26
C ASP A 17 -7.75 8.95 -51.48
N ALA A 18 -8.23 8.28 -50.45
CA ALA A 18 -9.11 7.14 -50.63
C ALA A 18 -10.05 6.98 -49.40
N LYS A 19 -11.25 7.41 -49.64
CA LYS A 19 -12.49 7.10 -48.94
C LYS A 19 -12.82 5.62 -49.09
N THR A 20 -13.14 4.90 -48.02
CA THR A 20 -14.09 3.78 -48.10
C THR A 20 -14.79 3.58 -46.77
N THR A 21 -16.07 3.82 -46.81
CA THR A 21 -17.14 3.50 -45.88
C THR A 21 -17.37 2.00 -45.84
N ALA A 22 -17.63 1.41 -44.67
CA ALA A 22 -18.57 0.31 -44.51
C ALA A 22 -19.08 0.24 -43.06
N ALA A 23 -20.36 0.48 -42.95
CA ALA A 23 -21.18 0.20 -41.79
C ALA A 23 -21.58 -1.28 -41.78
N GLY A 24 -21.76 -1.83 -40.58
CA GLY A 24 -22.41 -3.12 -40.34
C GLY A 24 -22.49 -3.28 -38.82
N GLY A 25 -23.59 -3.14 -38.17
CA GLY A 25 -24.85 -3.84 -38.34
C GLY A 25 -24.95 -4.81 -37.17
N TYR A 26 -25.41 -4.28 -35.97
CA TYR A 26 -25.85 -5.15 -34.87
C TYR A 26 -27.22 -5.71 -35.26
N SER A 27 -27.36 -7.02 -35.33
CA SER A 27 -28.63 -7.70 -35.34
C SER A 27 -28.80 -8.48 -34.05
N SER A 28 -29.79 -8.06 -33.28
CA SER A 28 -30.42 -8.79 -32.21
C SER A 28 -31.23 -9.95 -32.77
N VAL A 29 -31.08 -11.13 -32.18
CA VAL A 29 -32.01 -12.26 -32.43
C VAL A 29 -32.57 -12.67 -31.07
N ASP A 30 -33.86 -12.43 -30.91
CA ASP A 30 -34.71 -12.94 -29.85
C ASP A 30 -34.90 -14.44 -29.97
N THR A 31 -34.96 -15.10 -28.84
CA THR A 31 -35.34 -16.50 -28.69
C THR A 31 -36.59 -16.63 -27.86
N PRO A 32 -37.48 -17.53 -28.12
CA PRO A 32 -38.35 -17.99 -27.07
C PRO A 32 -38.15 -19.47 -26.71
N GLY A 33 -38.13 -19.71 -25.42
CA GLY A 33 -38.74 -20.75 -24.66
C GLY A 33 -38.56 -22.21 -25.03
N GLU A 34 -38.14 -22.96 -24.01
CA GLU A 34 -38.80 -24.22 -23.63
C GLU A 34 -38.29 -24.71 -22.27
N LYS A 35 -39.21 -24.94 -21.35
CA LYS A 35 -39.02 -25.79 -20.18
C LYS A 35 -39.35 -27.22 -20.55
N PRO A 36 -38.68 -28.21 -19.97
CA PRO A 36 -39.36 -29.40 -19.52
C PRO A 36 -39.19 -29.60 -18.00
N SER A 37 -40.29 -29.86 -17.38
CA SER A 37 -40.49 -30.50 -16.09
C SER A 37 -39.96 -31.93 -16.13
N GLY A 38 -39.30 -32.37 -15.09
CA GLY A 38 -38.94 -33.76 -14.89
C GLY A 38 -38.34 -33.94 -13.51
N THR A 39 -39.23 -34.23 -12.56
CA THR A 39 -38.92 -34.89 -11.30
C THR A 39 -38.29 -36.24 -11.52
N THR A 40 -37.20 -36.54 -10.88
CA THR A 40 -36.92 -37.85 -10.24
C THR A 40 -35.80 -37.68 -9.24
N ASP A 41 -36.07 -38.19 -8.06
CA ASP A 41 -35.18 -38.51 -6.97
C ASP A 41 -33.91 -39.20 -7.47
N ASP A 42 -32.75 -38.79 -7.00
CA ASP A 42 -31.84 -39.79 -6.48
C ASP A 42 -30.89 -39.21 -5.43
N ALA A 43 -30.69 -40.04 -4.46
CA ALA A 43 -29.97 -39.80 -3.24
C ALA A 43 -28.44 -39.76 -3.41
N SER A 44 -27.82 -39.07 -2.48
CA SER A 44 -26.52 -39.40 -1.93
C SER A 44 -25.35 -39.59 -2.90
N HIS A 45 -24.70 -38.48 -3.24
CA HIS A 45 -23.25 -38.47 -3.29
C HIS A 45 -22.74 -37.30 -2.41
N GLN A 46 -22.80 -37.52 -1.11
CA GLN A 46 -21.85 -36.93 -0.20
C GLN A 46 -20.47 -37.52 -0.59
N GLY A 47 -19.81 -36.87 -1.52
CA GLY A 47 -18.40 -37.10 -1.71
C GLY A 47 -17.72 -36.74 -0.40
N GLU A 48 -17.22 -37.77 0.29
CA GLU A 48 -16.20 -37.63 1.32
C GLU A 48 -15.08 -36.74 0.75
N VAL A 49 -15.18 -35.45 1.02
CA VAL A 49 -14.02 -34.55 0.94
C VAL A 49 -13.11 -35.09 2.00
N SER A 50 -12.07 -35.78 1.52
CA SER A 50 -11.17 -36.56 2.35
C SER A 50 -10.75 -35.72 3.56
N SER A 51 -10.89 -36.31 4.72
CA SER A 51 -10.48 -35.80 6.04
C SER A 51 -9.00 -35.36 6.09
N GLU A 52 -8.21 -35.66 5.10
CA GLU A 52 -6.81 -35.19 4.94
C GLU A 52 -6.67 -33.73 4.57
N VAL A 53 -7.66 -33.09 3.92
CA VAL A 53 -7.63 -31.64 3.65
C VAL A 53 -8.09 -30.85 4.88
N ALA A 54 -8.92 -31.45 5.71
CA ALA A 54 -9.34 -30.86 6.97
C ALA A 54 -8.27 -31.00 8.08
N ALA A 55 -7.38 -31.97 7.99
CA ALA A 55 -6.32 -32.18 8.97
C ALA A 55 -5.05 -31.33 8.71
N ARG A 56 -4.92 -30.70 7.55
CA ARG A 56 -4.03 -29.53 7.39
C ARG A 56 -4.78 -28.30 7.94
N GLY A 57 -5.11 -28.37 9.21
CA GLY A 57 -5.62 -27.22 9.95
C GLY A 57 -4.67 -26.07 9.67
N LEU A 58 -5.15 -25.10 8.89
CA LEU A 58 -4.65 -23.76 8.98
C LEU A 58 -4.76 -23.41 10.47
N HIS A 59 -3.68 -23.64 11.20
CA HIS A 59 -3.52 -23.02 12.49
C HIS A 59 -3.68 -21.53 12.20
N ASP A 60 -4.80 -20.96 12.58
CA ASP A 60 -5.02 -19.53 12.43
C ASP A 60 -3.91 -18.86 13.26
N PRO A 61 -2.87 -18.29 12.63
CA PRO A 61 -1.76 -17.70 13.37
C PRO A 61 -2.14 -16.37 14.00
N THR A 62 -3.41 -15.99 13.89
CA THR A 62 -3.89 -14.78 14.49
C THR A 62 -3.86 -14.97 15.99
N PRO A 63 -2.89 -14.36 16.72
CA PRO A 63 -3.03 -14.28 18.17
C PRO A 63 -4.40 -13.65 18.40
N PRO A 64 -5.12 -14.05 19.45
CA PRO A 64 -6.32 -13.34 19.81
C PRO A 64 -5.93 -11.87 19.87
N VAL A 65 -6.48 -11.06 18.99
CA VAL A 65 -6.36 -9.61 19.08
C VAL A 65 -6.72 -9.35 20.51
N PRO A 66 -5.79 -8.86 21.36
CA PRO A 66 -6.18 -8.52 22.69
C PRO A 66 -7.30 -7.54 22.45
N ALA A 67 -8.48 -7.92 22.88
CA ALA A 67 -9.59 -7.01 22.96
C ALA A 67 -9.19 -5.94 23.98
N THR A 68 -8.30 -5.07 23.57
CA THR A 68 -8.21 -3.73 24.10
C THR A 68 -9.46 -3.07 23.60
N GLY A 69 -10.57 -3.73 23.99
CA GLY A 69 -11.89 -3.30 23.69
C GLY A 69 -12.13 -2.05 24.49
N VAL A 70 -11.77 -0.94 23.90
CA VAL A 70 -12.61 0.22 24.10
C VAL A 70 -13.88 -0.11 23.36
N GLU A 71 -14.86 -0.50 24.16
CA GLU A 71 -16.20 -0.72 23.70
C GLU A 71 -16.63 0.53 22.92
N ARG A 72 -16.82 0.37 21.62
CA ARG A 72 -17.26 1.48 20.79
C ARG A 72 -18.72 1.67 21.06
N THR A 73 -19.05 2.76 21.70
CA THR A 73 -20.43 3.18 21.89
C THR A 73 -20.74 4.30 20.91
N GLY A 74 -21.67 4.03 20.00
CA GLY A 74 -22.20 5.02 19.09
C GLY A 74 -23.51 5.63 19.62
N MET A 75 -24.00 6.65 18.95
CA MET A 75 -25.34 7.17 19.17
C MET A 75 -26.37 6.03 19.01
N PHE A 76 -27.45 6.10 19.76
CA PHE A 76 -28.54 5.12 19.72
C PHE A 76 -28.17 3.71 20.20
N GLY A 77 -27.16 3.58 21.06
CA GLY A 77 -26.79 2.29 21.67
C GLY A 77 -26.08 1.33 20.73
N VAL A 78 -25.52 1.81 19.64
CA VAL A 78 -24.70 1.00 18.73
C VAL A 78 -23.39 0.63 19.40
N HIS A 79 -23.14 -0.68 19.53
CA HIS A 79 -21.88 -1.23 20.07
C HIS A 79 -21.12 -1.95 18.96
N GLY A 80 -19.79 -1.79 18.96
CA GLY A 80 -18.93 -2.55 18.06
C GLY A 80 -19.09 -2.25 16.57
N SER A 81 -19.67 -1.11 16.19
CA SER A 81 -19.79 -0.68 14.80
C SER A 81 -18.42 -0.60 14.11
N GLY A 82 -18.35 -1.04 12.86
CA GLY A 82 -17.19 -0.85 12.00
C GLY A 82 -16.96 0.60 11.57
N ASP A 83 -17.94 1.48 11.78
CA ASP A 83 -17.82 2.90 11.46
C ASP A 83 -16.90 3.61 12.44
N THR A 84 -15.75 4.05 11.98
CA THR A 84 -14.73 4.79 12.73
C THR A 84 -14.58 6.23 12.26
N SER A 85 -15.48 6.72 11.41
CA SER A 85 -15.41 8.05 10.80
C SER A 85 -15.61 9.20 11.80
N GLY A 86 -16.00 8.90 13.04
CA GLY A 86 -16.44 9.90 14.03
C GLY A 86 -17.86 10.38 13.80
N PHE A 87 -18.50 9.98 12.74
CA PHE A 87 -19.91 10.23 12.48
C PHE A 87 -20.72 9.39 13.45
N GLY A 88 -21.59 9.98 14.22
CA GLY A 88 -22.34 9.26 15.25
C GLY A 88 -21.61 9.14 16.61
N LEU A 89 -20.58 9.95 16.84
CA LEU A 89 -19.81 10.02 18.09
C LEU A 89 -19.05 8.72 18.45
N LEU A 90 -18.70 7.91 17.46
CA LEU A 90 -17.84 6.75 17.68
C LEU A 90 -16.41 7.20 17.95
N VAL A 91 -15.87 6.81 19.09
CA VAL A 91 -14.47 7.05 19.43
C VAL A 91 -13.70 5.77 19.19
N SER A 92 -12.79 5.79 18.23
CA SER A 92 -11.84 4.72 17.97
C SER A 92 -10.51 5.05 18.64
N GLN A 93 -9.98 4.13 19.44
CA GLN A 93 -8.60 4.26 19.90
C GLN A 93 -7.66 3.81 18.77
N PRO A 94 -6.49 4.46 18.64
CA PRO A 94 -5.48 3.99 17.69
C PRO A 94 -5.06 2.57 18.04
N TYR A 95 -4.97 1.72 17.02
CA TYR A 95 -4.44 0.38 17.17
C TYR A 95 -2.97 0.46 17.57
N THR A 96 -2.63 -0.16 18.71
CA THR A 96 -1.24 -0.31 19.11
C THR A 96 -0.87 -1.77 18.88
N PRO A 97 0.07 -2.05 17.97
CA PRO A 97 0.46 -3.42 17.69
C PRO A 97 1.12 -4.05 18.92
N VAL A 98 0.64 -5.23 19.29
CA VAL A 98 1.19 -6.00 20.40
C VAL A 98 2.28 -6.93 19.86
N PRO A 99 3.47 -6.98 20.49
CA PRO A 99 4.50 -7.95 20.12
C PRO A 99 3.94 -9.37 20.12
N ALA A 100 4.20 -10.11 19.05
CA ALA A 100 3.85 -11.51 18.99
C ALA A 100 4.94 -12.38 19.64
N GLU A 101 4.52 -13.41 20.36
CA GLU A 101 5.42 -14.42 20.92
C GLU A 101 5.47 -15.65 20.02
N ARG A 102 6.64 -16.33 19.97
CA ARG A 102 6.77 -17.57 19.22
C ARG A 102 6.02 -18.72 19.93
N PRO A 103 5.46 -19.68 19.19
CA PRO A 103 5.50 -19.82 17.72
C PRO A 103 4.53 -18.88 17.02
N TYR A 104 4.97 -18.25 15.93
CA TYR A 104 4.15 -17.35 15.10
C TYR A 104 3.15 -18.11 14.23
N GLY A 105 3.44 -19.38 13.96
CA GLY A 105 2.59 -20.26 13.16
C GLY A 105 2.83 -20.20 11.65
N GLY A 106 2.42 -21.28 10.98
CA GLY A 106 2.60 -21.41 9.54
C GLY A 106 4.07 -21.31 9.11
N TYR A 107 4.34 -20.53 8.07
CA TYR A 107 5.69 -20.28 7.56
C TYR A 107 6.40 -19.10 8.28
N PHE A 108 5.76 -18.45 9.23
CA PHE A 108 6.28 -17.20 9.83
C PHE A 108 7.53 -17.45 10.67
N ASP A 109 7.57 -18.57 11.41
CA ASP A 109 8.75 -18.95 12.18
C ASP A 109 9.95 -19.23 11.29
N GLU A 110 9.74 -19.95 10.16
CA GLU A 110 10.77 -20.21 9.16
C GLU A 110 11.34 -18.91 8.57
N VAL A 111 10.47 -17.97 8.21
CA VAL A 111 10.88 -16.69 7.68
C VAL A 111 11.62 -15.86 8.72
N ALA A 112 11.15 -15.85 9.96
CA ALA A 112 11.81 -15.13 11.03
C ALA A 112 13.21 -15.70 11.34
N ASP A 113 13.37 -17.04 11.35
CA ASP A 113 14.64 -17.68 11.55
C ASP A 113 15.61 -17.42 10.39
N ALA A 114 15.12 -17.54 9.15
CA ALA A 114 15.89 -17.22 7.96
C ALA A 114 16.32 -15.74 7.93
N LEU A 115 15.43 -14.83 8.33
CA LEU A 115 15.74 -13.39 8.42
C LEU A 115 16.87 -13.14 9.43
N LEU A 116 16.80 -13.73 10.63
CA LEU A 116 17.83 -13.60 11.64
C LEU A 116 19.18 -14.16 11.17
N ALA A 117 19.14 -15.29 10.46
CA ALA A 117 20.34 -15.88 9.87
C ALA A 117 20.95 -14.99 8.77
N ALA A 118 20.12 -14.46 7.89
CA ALA A 118 20.54 -13.54 6.82
C ALA A 118 21.10 -12.22 7.39
N MET A 119 20.50 -11.70 8.46
CA MET A 119 21.01 -10.53 9.19
C MET A 119 22.41 -10.81 9.78
N ALA A 120 22.58 -11.94 10.44
CA ALA A 120 23.88 -12.33 11.01
C ALA A 120 24.95 -12.49 9.93
N ALA A 121 24.62 -13.12 8.79
CA ALA A 121 25.52 -13.31 7.67
C ALA A 121 25.97 -11.97 7.03
N ARG A 122 25.13 -10.94 7.11
CA ARG A 122 25.41 -9.60 6.57
C ARG A 122 25.88 -8.59 7.62
N SER A 123 26.18 -9.04 8.83
CA SER A 123 26.58 -8.19 9.97
C SER A 123 25.56 -7.10 10.31
N ILE A 124 24.27 -7.37 10.07
CA ILE A 124 23.18 -6.49 10.49
C ILE A 124 22.87 -6.81 11.95
N PRO A 125 22.92 -5.82 12.87
CA PRO A 125 22.74 -6.10 14.28
C PRO A 125 21.30 -6.51 14.60
N PRO A 126 21.07 -7.40 15.58
CA PRO A 126 19.71 -7.81 15.97
C PRO A 126 18.76 -6.68 16.32
N GLN A 127 19.29 -5.56 16.82
CA GLN A 127 18.53 -4.35 17.15
C GLN A 127 17.89 -3.66 15.93
N ALA A 128 18.31 -4.03 14.71
CA ALA A 128 17.66 -3.60 13.49
C ALA A 128 16.20 -4.08 13.42
N LEU A 129 15.91 -5.24 14.02
CA LEU A 129 14.56 -5.75 14.22
C LEU A 129 14.05 -5.30 15.59
N GLN A 130 13.14 -4.32 15.62
CA GLN A 130 12.63 -3.72 16.84
C GLN A 130 11.49 -4.52 17.48
N GLN A 131 10.59 -5.03 16.63
CA GLN A 131 9.40 -5.75 17.06
C GLN A 131 8.90 -6.65 15.93
N THR A 132 8.24 -7.73 16.31
CA THR A 132 7.48 -8.58 15.37
C THR A 132 6.04 -8.66 15.84
N THR A 133 5.10 -8.51 14.92
CA THR A 133 3.68 -8.69 15.20
C THR A 133 3.07 -9.66 14.20
N VAL A 134 2.03 -10.35 14.62
CA VAL A 134 1.22 -11.21 13.73
C VAL A 134 -0.24 -10.82 13.89
N ALA A 135 -0.85 -10.39 12.82
CA ALA A 135 -2.26 -10.00 12.80
C ALA A 135 -2.85 -10.27 11.42
N ASN A 136 -4.13 -10.64 11.36
CA ASN A 136 -4.84 -10.85 10.10
C ASN A 136 -4.15 -11.84 9.13
N LYS A 137 -3.48 -12.86 9.66
CA LYS A 137 -2.70 -13.85 8.88
C LYS A 137 -1.48 -13.27 8.17
N GLU A 138 -0.94 -12.20 8.68
CA GLU A 138 0.23 -11.52 8.15
C GLU A 138 1.24 -11.27 9.27
N ILE A 139 2.51 -11.48 8.96
CA ILE A 139 3.61 -11.14 9.85
C ILE A 139 4.19 -9.78 9.47
N THR A 140 4.38 -8.94 10.47
CA THR A 140 4.98 -7.61 10.32
C THR A 140 6.24 -7.51 11.15
N PHE A 141 7.32 -7.10 10.53
CA PHE A 141 8.58 -6.79 11.18
C PHE A 141 8.77 -5.28 11.27
N TYR A 142 8.81 -4.75 12.47
CA TYR A 142 9.17 -3.34 12.71
C TYR A 142 10.69 -3.22 12.74
N ILE A 143 11.22 -2.40 11.86
CA ILE A 143 12.66 -2.28 11.65
C ILE A 143 13.16 -0.87 11.90
N ALA A 144 14.40 -0.78 12.37
CA ALA A 144 15.07 0.50 12.53
C ALA A 144 15.42 1.09 11.15
N ARG A 145 15.11 2.36 10.94
CA ARG A 145 15.23 3.04 9.64
C ARG A 145 16.60 2.94 8.99
N ASP A 146 17.65 2.98 9.79
CA ASP A 146 19.04 2.97 9.29
C ASP A 146 19.43 1.66 8.61
N TYR A 147 18.69 0.59 8.88
CA TYR A 147 18.95 -0.75 8.35
C TYR A 147 17.99 -1.16 7.22
N VAL A 148 17.07 -0.29 6.80
CA VAL A 148 16.05 -0.59 5.78
C VAL A 148 16.68 -1.18 4.52
N THR A 149 17.59 -0.46 3.90
CA THR A 149 18.21 -0.88 2.62
C THR A 149 18.98 -2.20 2.79
N ALA A 150 19.71 -2.36 3.88
CA ALA A 150 20.46 -3.59 4.16
C ALA A 150 19.55 -4.81 4.37
N LEU A 151 18.43 -4.61 5.09
CA LEU A 151 17.43 -5.66 5.30
C LEU A 151 16.67 -6.00 4.02
N LEU A 152 16.32 -5.01 3.21
CA LEU A 152 15.68 -5.26 1.91
C LEU A 152 16.58 -6.06 0.97
N TRP A 153 17.90 -5.77 0.94
CA TRP A 153 18.87 -6.59 0.22
C TRP A 153 18.94 -8.01 0.77
N ALA A 154 18.94 -8.18 2.09
CA ALA A 154 18.95 -9.50 2.72
C ALA A 154 17.70 -10.30 2.34
N LEU A 155 16.53 -9.70 2.45
CA LEU A 155 15.25 -10.33 2.13
C LEU A 155 15.12 -10.72 0.66
N ARG A 156 15.64 -9.90 -0.26
CA ARG A 156 15.55 -10.16 -1.69
C ARG A 156 16.53 -11.25 -2.15
N ASP A 157 17.78 -11.17 -1.68
CA ASP A 157 18.89 -11.95 -2.24
C ASP A 157 19.22 -13.22 -1.48
N ASP A 158 18.69 -13.39 -0.25
CA ASP A 158 18.89 -14.62 0.50
C ASP A 158 18.11 -15.78 -0.11
N GLU A 159 18.78 -16.91 -0.29
CA GLU A 159 18.20 -18.09 -0.95
C GLU A 159 16.98 -18.65 -0.21
N SER A 160 16.97 -18.55 1.12
CA SER A 160 15.89 -19.05 1.97
C SER A 160 14.67 -18.09 2.03
N LEU A 161 14.86 -16.83 1.66
CA LEU A 161 13.85 -15.77 1.78
C LEU A 161 13.23 -15.40 0.44
N ARG A 162 14.03 -14.96 -0.51
CA ARG A 162 13.65 -14.65 -1.89
C ARG A 162 12.39 -13.79 -2.00
N PHE A 163 12.37 -12.65 -1.32
CA PHE A 163 11.32 -11.67 -1.48
C PHE A 163 11.64 -10.76 -2.66
N GLU A 164 11.43 -11.27 -3.86
CA GLU A 164 11.83 -10.63 -5.11
C GLU A 164 10.97 -9.43 -5.48
N LEU A 165 9.75 -9.35 -4.95
CA LEU A 165 8.77 -8.34 -5.33
C LEU A 165 8.40 -7.46 -4.13
N ALA A 166 8.63 -6.16 -4.26
CA ALA A 166 7.93 -5.16 -3.46
C ALA A 166 6.55 -4.92 -4.11
N SER A 167 5.52 -5.53 -3.53
CA SER A 167 4.15 -5.45 -4.07
C SER A 167 3.56 -4.07 -3.88
N SER A 168 3.89 -3.42 -2.77
CA SER A 168 3.45 -2.07 -2.43
C SER A 168 4.41 -1.46 -1.43
N ILE A 169 4.63 -0.15 -1.54
CA ILE A 169 5.25 0.66 -0.51
C ILE A 169 4.31 1.84 -0.25
N SER A 170 3.88 2.02 0.98
CA SER A 170 2.89 3.02 1.34
C SER A 170 3.25 3.78 2.61
N GLY A 171 2.79 5.03 2.71
CA GLY A 171 2.90 5.83 3.92
C GLY A 171 1.65 5.70 4.79
N VAL A 172 1.84 5.78 6.10
CA VAL A 172 0.75 5.82 7.08
C VAL A 172 1.04 6.91 8.10
N ASP A 173 0.03 7.69 8.45
CA ASP A 173 0.07 8.59 9.60
C ASP A 173 -0.92 8.09 10.67
N TYR A 174 -0.40 7.63 11.80
CA TYR A 174 -1.20 7.15 12.93
C TYR A 174 -1.75 8.30 13.81
N GLY A 175 -1.45 9.54 13.46
CA GLY A 175 -1.92 10.74 14.16
C GLY A 175 -1.13 11.09 15.41
N GLU A 176 -1.45 12.25 15.98
CA GLU A 176 -0.64 12.91 17.02
C GLU A 176 -0.52 12.15 18.35
N LYS A 177 -1.37 11.16 18.58
CA LYS A 177 -1.36 10.35 19.80
C LYS A 177 -0.26 9.29 19.82
N VAL A 178 0.41 9.08 18.71
CA VAL A 178 1.46 8.07 18.53
C VAL A 178 2.80 8.78 18.37
N SER A 179 3.79 8.41 19.19
CA SER A 179 5.18 8.81 18.94
C SER A 179 5.65 8.17 17.64
N ARG A 180 6.51 8.85 16.89
CA ARG A 180 6.93 8.38 15.55
C ARG A 180 5.74 7.98 14.69
N ARG A 181 4.80 8.90 14.53
CA ARG A 181 3.49 8.64 13.94
C ARG A 181 3.51 8.35 12.44
N LEU A 182 4.57 8.76 11.73
CA LEU A 182 4.71 8.51 10.30
C LEU A 182 5.41 7.18 10.07
N HIS A 183 4.77 6.31 9.33
CA HIS A 183 5.31 4.99 9.03
C HIS A 183 5.43 4.78 7.53
N VAL A 184 6.49 4.09 7.11
CA VAL A 184 6.62 3.52 5.78
C VAL A 184 6.42 2.02 5.87
N VAL A 185 5.48 1.51 5.10
CA VAL A 185 5.09 0.10 5.07
C VAL A 185 5.53 -0.50 3.75
N TYR A 186 6.33 -1.56 3.81
CA TYR A 186 6.78 -2.33 2.66
C TYR A 186 6.08 -3.68 2.65
N GLU A 187 5.24 -3.93 1.66
CA GLU A 187 4.62 -5.22 1.42
C GLU A 187 5.50 -6.02 0.46
N LEU A 188 6.14 -7.05 0.97
CA LEU A 188 7.06 -7.88 0.20
C LEU A 188 6.47 -9.24 -0.09
N THR A 189 6.66 -9.70 -1.32
CA THR A 189 6.18 -10.99 -1.79
C THR A 189 7.32 -11.83 -2.34
N SER A 190 7.45 -13.04 -1.83
CA SER A 190 8.27 -14.06 -2.44
C SER A 190 7.44 -14.80 -3.49
N MET A 191 7.80 -14.61 -4.76
CA MET A 191 7.20 -15.34 -5.86
C MET A 191 7.62 -16.82 -5.86
N THR A 192 8.86 -17.07 -5.44
CA THR A 192 9.43 -18.42 -5.33
C THR A 192 8.69 -19.25 -4.30
N TYR A 193 8.48 -18.73 -3.10
CA TYR A 193 7.88 -19.50 -1.99
C TYR A 193 6.40 -19.21 -1.79
N ARG A 194 5.81 -18.27 -2.54
CA ARG A 194 4.41 -17.82 -2.41
C ARG A 194 4.09 -17.35 -0.99
N ARG A 195 4.99 -16.55 -0.42
CA ARG A 195 4.92 -16.02 0.93
C ARG A 195 4.84 -14.50 0.88
N ARG A 196 4.20 -13.90 1.87
CA ARG A 196 4.13 -12.45 2.05
C ARG A 196 4.60 -12.08 3.43
N ILE A 197 5.26 -10.94 3.51
CA ILE A 197 5.63 -10.30 4.77
C ILE A 197 5.43 -8.80 4.64
N ARG A 198 5.30 -8.15 5.79
CA ARG A 198 5.30 -6.70 5.89
C ARG A 198 6.53 -6.26 6.68
N LEU A 199 7.19 -5.21 6.20
CA LEU A 199 8.14 -4.44 6.99
C LEU A 199 7.53 -3.08 7.29
N GLU A 200 7.78 -2.57 8.48
CA GLU A 200 7.27 -1.28 8.90
C GLU A 200 8.37 -0.46 9.57
N VAL A 201 8.52 0.78 9.13
CA VAL A 201 9.52 1.73 9.64
C VAL A 201 8.81 2.94 10.18
N ALA A 202 9.00 3.22 11.46
CA ALA A 202 8.42 4.38 12.12
C ALA A 202 9.43 5.53 12.19
N VAL A 203 8.97 6.74 11.84
CA VAL A 203 9.77 7.96 11.89
C VAL A 203 9.00 9.10 12.59
N ASP A 204 9.76 10.02 13.16
CA ASP A 204 9.20 11.23 13.75
C ASP A 204 8.87 12.26 12.67
N VAL A 205 7.90 13.12 12.93
CA VAL A 205 7.51 14.18 12.00
C VAL A 205 8.65 15.17 11.75
N ASP A 206 9.39 15.48 12.81
CA ASP A 206 10.49 16.45 12.76
C ASP A 206 11.77 15.84 12.15
N ASP A 207 11.84 14.52 12.03
CA ASP A 207 12.97 13.78 11.48
C ASP A 207 12.47 12.69 10.51
N ALA A 208 11.57 13.09 9.61
CA ALA A 208 10.89 12.20 8.69
C ALA A 208 11.79 11.87 7.49
N HIS A 209 12.78 10.99 7.69
CA HIS A 209 13.59 10.48 6.59
C HIS A 209 13.83 8.97 6.70
N VAL A 210 13.93 8.30 5.54
CA VAL A 210 14.17 6.86 5.41
C VAL A 210 15.12 6.63 4.23
N PRO A 211 16.06 5.70 4.30
CA PRO A 211 16.87 5.35 3.13
C PRO A 211 16.01 4.80 1.99
N SER A 212 16.28 5.23 0.75
CA SER A 212 15.53 4.78 -0.43
C SER A 212 15.72 3.30 -0.69
N ALA A 213 14.64 2.64 -1.09
CA ALA A 213 14.60 1.24 -1.52
C ALA A 213 14.80 1.07 -3.04
N VAL A 214 14.90 2.15 -3.81
CA VAL A 214 14.97 2.12 -5.29
C VAL A 214 16.13 1.26 -5.80
N ALA A 215 17.28 1.29 -5.12
CA ALA A 215 18.43 0.46 -5.48
C ALA A 215 18.15 -1.04 -5.34
N VAL A 216 17.23 -1.42 -4.44
CA VAL A 216 16.82 -2.81 -4.21
C VAL A 216 15.65 -3.19 -5.10
N TYR A 217 14.61 -2.37 -5.10
CA TYR A 217 13.38 -2.54 -5.87
C TYR A 217 13.14 -1.30 -6.74
N PRO A 218 13.45 -1.33 -8.03
CA PRO A 218 13.24 -0.17 -8.90
C PRO A 218 11.81 0.35 -8.95
N THR A 219 10.82 -0.52 -8.66
CA THR A 219 9.41 -0.13 -8.56
C THR A 219 9.11 0.82 -7.39
N ALA A 220 10.02 0.92 -6.43
CA ALA A 220 9.92 1.83 -5.28
C ALA A 220 9.96 3.32 -5.68
N ASP A 221 10.56 3.66 -6.81
CA ASP A 221 10.74 5.05 -7.26
C ASP A 221 9.44 5.85 -7.17
N TRP A 222 8.39 5.39 -7.82
CA TRP A 222 7.12 6.13 -7.86
C TRP A 222 6.38 6.10 -6.53
N GLN A 223 6.48 4.99 -5.80
CA GLN A 223 5.82 4.81 -4.51
C GLN A 223 6.47 5.69 -3.43
N GLU A 224 7.80 5.82 -3.44
CA GLU A 224 8.52 6.71 -2.53
C GLU A 224 8.22 8.20 -2.83
N ARG A 225 8.10 8.56 -4.10
CA ARG A 225 7.66 9.90 -4.51
C ARG A 225 6.25 10.19 -4.02
N GLU A 226 5.33 9.23 -4.11
CA GLU A 226 3.97 9.37 -3.59
C GLU A 226 3.97 9.57 -2.08
N ILE A 227 4.74 8.77 -1.34
CA ILE A 227 4.85 8.89 0.12
C ILE A 227 5.44 10.25 0.52
N TRP A 228 6.47 10.69 -0.17
CA TRP A 228 7.03 12.01 0.07
C TRP A 228 6.01 13.12 -0.24
N ASP A 229 5.31 13.04 -1.35
CA ASP A 229 4.31 14.03 -1.75
C ASP A 229 3.16 14.12 -0.75
N MET A 230 2.65 12.97 -0.29
CA MET A 230 1.46 12.89 0.57
C MET A 230 1.75 13.04 2.06
N PHE A 231 2.90 12.56 2.55
CA PHE A 231 3.23 12.51 3.98
C PHE A 231 4.47 13.32 4.37
N GLY A 232 5.29 13.73 3.41
CA GLY A 232 6.51 14.48 3.68
C GLY A 232 7.68 13.65 4.20
N ILE A 233 7.66 12.33 4.02
CA ILE A 233 8.78 11.48 4.38
C ILE A 233 9.84 11.57 3.28
N ASN A 234 11.06 12.00 3.64
CA ASN A 234 12.16 12.13 2.70
C ASN A 234 12.88 10.79 2.51
N PHE A 235 13.11 10.39 1.27
CA PHE A 235 13.83 9.17 0.93
C PHE A 235 15.28 9.49 0.55
N SER A 236 16.20 9.26 1.49
CA SER A 236 17.63 9.54 1.30
C SER A 236 18.22 8.63 0.22
N GLY A 237 18.85 9.24 -0.80
CA GLY A 237 19.42 8.49 -1.93
C GLY A 237 18.42 8.15 -3.04
N HIS A 238 17.22 8.67 -3.00
CA HIS A 238 16.27 8.58 -4.10
C HIS A 238 16.78 9.37 -5.33
N PRO A 239 16.71 8.81 -6.54
CA PRO A 239 17.30 9.44 -7.74
C PRO A 239 16.60 10.72 -8.19
N GLY A 240 15.32 10.91 -7.87
CA GLY A 240 14.56 12.07 -8.34
C GLY A 240 13.30 12.29 -7.50
N LEU A 241 13.46 12.68 -6.24
CA LEU A 241 12.34 12.88 -5.29
C LEU A 241 11.61 14.18 -5.64
N THR A 242 10.58 14.07 -6.45
CA THR A 242 9.70 15.17 -6.90
C THR A 242 8.25 14.81 -6.68
N ARG A 243 7.36 15.81 -6.64
CA ARG A 243 5.91 15.55 -6.50
C ARG A 243 5.38 14.69 -7.65
N ILE A 244 4.34 13.93 -7.40
CA ILE A 244 3.74 13.02 -8.38
C ILE A 244 2.22 13.19 -8.46
N LEU A 245 1.55 13.48 -7.36
CA LEU A 245 0.11 13.64 -7.28
C LEU A 245 -0.31 15.12 -7.17
N MET A 246 0.44 15.89 -6.39
CA MET A 246 0.16 17.33 -6.21
C MET A 246 0.97 18.15 -7.21
N PRO A 247 0.50 19.39 -7.56
CA PRO A 247 1.29 20.36 -8.29
C PRO A 247 2.63 20.65 -7.59
N ASP A 248 3.66 21.01 -8.36
CA ASP A 248 5.01 21.25 -7.83
C ASP A 248 5.08 22.38 -6.80
N ASP A 249 4.19 23.37 -6.93
CA ASP A 249 4.06 24.53 -6.06
C ASP A 249 3.13 24.29 -4.85
N TRP A 250 2.58 23.10 -4.70
CA TRP A 250 1.66 22.79 -3.61
C TRP A 250 2.37 22.86 -2.25
N LEU A 251 1.72 23.50 -1.26
CA LEU A 251 2.24 23.64 0.09
C LEU A 251 1.70 22.55 1.01
N GLY A 252 2.63 21.87 1.70
CA GLY A 252 2.31 20.82 2.68
C GLY A 252 2.09 19.44 2.07
N HIS A 253 1.57 18.52 2.90
CA HIS A 253 1.43 17.10 2.61
C HIS A 253 0.01 16.65 2.96
N PRO A 254 -0.87 16.45 1.95
CA PRO A 254 -2.32 16.39 2.17
C PRO A 254 -2.83 15.19 2.94
N GLN A 255 -2.06 14.09 3.04
CA GLN A 255 -2.50 12.90 3.78
C GLN A 255 -2.03 12.85 5.24
N ARG A 256 -1.27 13.83 5.67
CA ARG A 256 -0.95 13.99 7.09
C ARG A 256 -2.20 14.32 7.89
N LYS A 257 -2.33 13.75 9.09
CA LYS A 257 -3.49 13.98 9.96
C LYS A 257 -3.56 15.41 10.52
N ASP A 258 -2.44 16.13 10.53
CA ASP A 258 -2.36 17.54 10.90
C ASP A 258 -2.62 18.49 9.72
N TYR A 259 -2.82 17.98 8.50
CA TYR A 259 -3.19 18.80 7.35
C TYR A 259 -4.68 19.20 7.42
N PRO A 260 -5.03 20.48 7.19
CA PRO A 260 -6.41 20.95 7.28
C PRO A 260 -7.33 20.24 6.30
N LEU A 261 -8.44 19.69 6.77
CA LEU A 261 -9.46 19.04 5.93
C LEU A 261 -10.10 20.01 4.91
N GLY A 262 -10.17 21.30 5.27
CA GLY A 262 -10.64 22.34 4.37
C GLY A 262 -9.68 22.70 3.24
N GLY A 263 -8.48 22.12 3.23
CA GLY A 263 -7.41 22.45 2.31
C GLY A 263 -6.72 23.78 2.66
N ILE A 264 -5.99 24.32 1.69
CA ILE A 264 -5.29 25.59 1.81
C ILE A 264 -5.95 26.66 0.92
N PRO A 265 -5.73 27.96 1.18
CA PRO A 265 -6.11 29.02 0.26
C PRO A 265 -5.45 28.81 -1.11
N VAL A 266 -6.22 28.95 -2.19
CA VAL A 266 -5.70 28.84 -3.55
C VAL A 266 -5.92 30.15 -4.32
N GLU A 267 -4.94 30.53 -5.12
CA GLU A 267 -5.06 31.63 -6.04
C GLU A 267 -5.84 31.18 -7.29
N TYR A 268 -6.86 31.96 -7.68
CA TYR A 268 -7.60 31.73 -8.91
C TYR A 268 -7.78 33.04 -9.68
N LYS A 269 -7.18 33.11 -10.85
CA LYS A 269 -7.25 34.31 -11.72
C LYS A 269 -6.87 35.62 -10.99
N GLY A 270 -5.85 35.57 -10.14
CA GLY A 270 -5.41 36.75 -9.38
C GLY A 270 -6.24 37.06 -8.13
N ALA A 271 -7.17 36.19 -7.75
CA ALA A 271 -7.91 36.29 -6.52
C ALA A 271 -7.61 35.07 -5.62
N GLU A 272 -7.25 35.36 -4.38
CA GLU A 272 -7.06 34.27 -3.37
C GLU A 272 -8.44 33.81 -2.89
N ILE A 273 -8.67 32.49 -3.01
CA ILE A 273 -9.89 31.86 -2.50
C ILE A 273 -9.51 31.17 -1.19
N ALA A 274 -10.10 31.64 -0.09
CA ALA A 274 -9.89 31.05 1.22
C ALA A 274 -10.31 29.57 1.26
N ALA A 275 -9.68 28.78 2.12
CA ALA A 275 -10.02 27.38 2.33
C ALA A 275 -11.51 27.21 2.71
N PRO A 276 -12.16 26.10 2.35
CA PRO A 276 -13.59 25.88 2.56
C PRO A 276 -14.09 26.06 4.00
N ASP A 277 -13.27 25.68 4.97
CA ASP A 277 -13.53 25.85 6.41
C ASP A 277 -13.57 27.32 6.84
N GLN A 278 -12.78 28.17 6.20
CA GLN A 278 -12.73 29.61 6.46
C GLN A 278 -13.84 30.39 5.73
N ARG A 279 -14.40 29.81 4.67
CA ARG A 279 -15.47 30.45 3.87
C ARG A 279 -16.86 30.28 4.47
N ARG A 280 -17.05 29.31 5.37
CA ARG A 280 -18.35 29.01 5.98
C ARG A 280 -18.41 29.61 7.39
N ALA A 281 -19.10 30.73 7.54
CA ALA A 281 -19.55 31.16 8.86
C ALA A 281 -20.80 30.32 9.21
N TYR A 282 -20.69 29.41 10.13
CA TYR A 282 -21.85 28.80 10.76
C TYR A 282 -22.30 29.73 11.88
N SER A 283 -23.36 30.49 11.62
CA SER A 283 -24.05 31.32 12.62
C SER A 283 -25.12 30.48 13.32
#